data_731f67fa93f56e7e9dc428fdc959c63a
#
_entry.id   731f67fa93f56e7e9dc428fdc959c63a
#
_cell.length_a   1.000
_cell.length_b   1.000
_cell.length_c   1.000
_cell.angle_alpha   90.00
_cell.angle_beta   90.00
_cell.angle_gamma   90.00
#
_symmetry.space_group_name_H-M   'P 1'
#
loop_
_entity.id
_entity.type
_entity.pdbx_description
1 polymer ?
#
loop_
_entity_poly.entity_id
_entity_poly.type
_entity_poly.pdbx_seq_one_letter_code
_entity_poly.pdbx_strand_id
1 'polypeptide(L)'
;VTIITENARTQAVHEHNGVFMALIPAIKTDDGFGVPDYRISTEYEDGSTVVSDDPYRYLPTIGDLDMYLFGEGRHERLWEALGARVLRYDDPLGSNDGVKGEQLVGTAFTVWAPNAHAVRVVGDFNGWNGRTHAMRELGSSGVWELFIPGVEAGTIYKYEILNANNEWVMKADPMERSHEIPPRTGS
;
A
#
# COMPACT_ATOMS: atom_id res chain seq x y z
N VAL A 1 15.36 -0.86 -14.92
CA VAL A 1 14.32 -0.17 -14.13
C VAL A 1 14.49 1.33 -14.30
N THR A 2 13.42 2.04 -14.57
CA THR A 2 13.42 3.50 -14.78
C THR A 2 12.35 4.15 -13.90
N ILE A 3 12.70 5.20 -13.20
CA ILE A 3 11.75 6.03 -12.44
C ILE A 3 11.22 7.13 -13.38
N ILE A 4 9.91 7.22 -13.49
CA ILE A 4 9.20 8.20 -14.31
C ILE A 4 8.54 9.21 -13.40
N THR A 5 8.89 10.48 -13.56
CA THR A 5 8.22 11.62 -12.92
C THR A 5 7.56 12.48 -14.01
N GLU A 6 6.79 13.50 -13.63
CA GLU A 6 6.17 14.41 -14.60
C GLU A 6 7.18 15.04 -15.57
N ASN A 7 8.39 15.36 -15.07
CA ASN A 7 9.38 16.14 -15.81
C ASN A 7 10.61 15.35 -16.22
N ALA A 8 10.77 14.08 -15.81
CA ALA A 8 11.99 13.33 -16.05
C ALA A 8 11.76 11.80 -16.09
N ARG A 9 12.70 11.13 -16.76
CA ARG A 9 12.89 9.68 -16.70
C ARG A 9 14.31 9.42 -16.21
N THR A 10 14.44 8.78 -15.05
CA THR A 10 15.75 8.51 -14.42
C THR A 10 16.01 7.02 -14.39
N GLN A 11 17.08 6.60 -15.03
CA GLN A 11 17.51 5.20 -15.00
C GLN A 11 18.01 4.85 -13.60
N ALA A 12 17.47 3.78 -13.03
CA ALA A 12 17.95 3.25 -11.77
C ALA A 12 19.16 2.32 -11.99
N VAL A 13 20.11 2.39 -11.09
CA VAL A 13 21.29 1.53 -11.07
C VAL A 13 20.99 0.28 -10.26
N HIS A 14 21.29 -0.88 -10.81
CA HIS A 14 21.21 -2.13 -10.07
C HIS A 14 22.38 -2.24 -9.09
N GLU A 15 22.09 -2.32 -7.81
CA GLU A 15 23.12 -2.46 -6.77
C GLU A 15 23.43 -3.95 -6.50
N HIS A 16 22.48 -4.69 -5.95
CA HIS A 16 22.62 -6.12 -5.65
C HIS A 16 21.26 -6.76 -5.33
N ASN A 17 21.16 -8.06 -5.52
CA ASN A 17 19.98 -8.87 -5.11
C ASN A 17 18.61 -8.31 -5.56
N GLY A 18 18.55 -7.70 -6.75
CA GLY A 18 17.31 -7.11 -7.26
C GLY A 18 16.97 -5.74 -6.69
N VAL A 19 17.87 -5.13 -5.91
CA VAL A 19 17.74 -3.76 -5.42
C VAL A 19 18.21 -2.78 -6.50
N PHE A 20 17.37 -1.82 -6.83
CA PHE A 20 17.66 -0.73 -7.76
C PHE A 20 17.61 0.60 -7.03
N MET A 21 18.56 1.49 -7.35
CA MET A 21 18.67 2.80 -6.74
C MET A 21 18.64 3.90 -7.81
N ALA A 22 17.83 4.93 -7.57
CA ALA A 22 17.79 6.12 -8.39
C ALA A 22 17.74 7.37 -7.52
N LEU A 23 18.42 8.43 -7.97
CA LEU A 23 18.33 9.75 -7.36
C LEU A 23 17.41 10.61 -8.20
N ILE A 24 16.29 11.03 -7.63
CA ILE A 24 15.31 11.91 -8.29
C ILE A 24 15.24 13.24 -7.56
N PRO A 25 15.09 14.38 -8.29
CA PRO A 25 14.96 15.69 -7.65
C PRO A 25 13.71 15.77 -6.79
N ALA A 26 13.85 16.32 -5.59
CA ALA A 26 12.71 16.69 -4.76
C ALA A 26 11.91 17.82 -5.41
N ILE A 27 10.61 17.85 -5.16
CA ILE A 27 9.75 18.98 -5.55
C ILE A 27 9.65 19.98 -4.40
N LYS A 28 9.42 21.25 -4.75
CA LYS A 28 9.12 22.28 -3.77
C LYS A 28 7.64 22.21 -3.41
N THR A 29 7.35 22.17 -2.13
CA THR A 29 6.00 22.19 -1.56
C THR A 29 5.84 23.43 -0.66
N ASP A 30 4.63 23.74 -0.23
CA ASP A 30 4.37 24.84 0.69
C ASP A 30 5.09 24.66 2.03
N ASP A 31 5.26 23.42 2.47
CA ASP A 31 5.92 23.04 3.72
C ASP A 31 7.44 22.76 3.56
N GLY A 32 8.00 22.99 2.35
CA GLY A 32 9.43 22.78 2.08
C GLY A 32 9.71 21.95 0.83
N PHE A 33 10.28 20.75 0.99
CA PHE A 33 10.55 19.84 -0.12
C PHE A 33 9.82 18.50 0.10
N GLY A 34 9.24 17.99 -0.97
CA GLY A 34 8.54 16.71 -0.98
C GLY A 34 9.07 15.74 -2.03
N VAL A 35 8.63 14.50 -1.94
CA VAL A 35 8.87 13.48 -2.95
C VAL A 35 7.91 13.75 -4.12
N PRO A 36 8.41 13.82 -5.37
CA PRO A 36 7.53 13.96 -6.53
C PRO A 36 6.66 12.70 -6.72
N ASP A 37 5.54 12.87 -7.38
CA ASP A 37 4.84 11.71 -7.93
C ASP A 37 5.72 10.98 -8.93
N TYR A 38 5.74 9.65 -8.84
CA TYR A 38 6.52 8.81 -9.74
C TYR A 38 5.82 7.50 -10.06
N ARG A 39 6.27 6.87 -11.16
CA ARG A 39 5.96 5.49 -11.54
C ARG A 39 7.26 4.74 -11.74
N ILE A 40 7.20 3.43 -11.60
CA ILE A 40 8.32 2.52 -11.84
C ILE A 40 8.07 1.81 -13.16
N SER A 41 8.98 1.98 -14.12
CA SER A 41 8.98 1.24 -15.37
C SER A 41 10.04 0.14 -15.30
N THR A 42 9.61 -1.10 -15.43
CA THR A 42 10.49 -2.27 -15.44
C THR A 42 10.47 -2.90 -16.84
N GLU A 43 11.65 -2.99 -17.42
CA GLU A 43 11.88 -3.73 -18.67
C GLU A 43 12.43 -5.12 -18.32
N TYR A 44 11.81 -6.15 -18.85
CA TYR A 44 12.19 -7.55 -18.63
C TYR A 44 13.06 -8.07 -19.78
N GLU A 45 13.69 -9.22 -19.56
CA GLU A 45 14.60 -9.84 -20.54
C GLU A 45 13.90 -10.23 -21.86
N ASP A 46 12.61 -10.47 -21.82
CA ASP A 46 11.78 -10.75 -22.99
C ASP A 46 11.41 -9.50 -23.82
N GLY A 47 11.87 -8.32 -23.37
CA GLY A 47 11.58 -7.03 -23.98
C GLY A 47 10.24 -6.42 -23.56
N SER A 48 9.47 -7.09 -22.71
CA SER A 48 8.24 -6.52 -22.17
C SER A 48 8.55 -5.39 -21.19
N THR A 49 7.69 -4.37 -21.16
CA THR A 49 7.82 -3.24 -20.24
C THR A 49 6.53 -3.12 -19.45
N VAL A 50 6.66 -3.08 -18.13
CA VAL A 50 5.54 -2.86 -17.21
C VAL A 50 5.78 -1.55 -16.45
N VAL A 51 4.77 -0.68 -16.46
CA VAL A 51 4.74 0.52 -15.64
C VAL A 51 3.82 0.25 -14.45
N SER A 52 4.35 0.44 -13.26
CA SER A 52 3.61 0.21 -12.00
C SER A 52 3.69 1.43 -11.09
N ASP A 53 2.66 1.59 -10.29
CA ASP A 53 2.68 2.52 -9.17
C ASP A 53 3.35 1.85 -7.97
N ASP A 54 3.89 2.65 -7.06
CA ASP A 54 4.52 2.17 -5.83
C ASP A 54 3.59 2.41 -4.64
N PRO A 55 3.05 1.35 -4.01
CA PRO A 55 2.22 1.48 -2.82
C PRO A 55 2.92 2.23 -1.68
N TYR A 56 4.25 2.16 -1.62
CA TYR A 56 5.02 2.76 -0.52
C TYR A 56 5.26 4.26 -0.65
N ARG A 57 4.96 4.87 -1.81
CA ARG A 57 5.05 6.32 -1.97
C ARG A 57 3.93 7.09 -1.26
N TYR A 58 2.82 6.41 -0.95
CA TYR A 58 1.70 7.00 -0.24
C TYR A 58 1.96 7.06 1.25
N LEU A 59 1.66 8.22 1.85
CA LEU A 59 1.78 8.40 3.28
C LEU A 59 0.68 7.62 4.02
N PRO A 60 0.90 7.28 5.31
CA PRO A 60 -0.14 6.70 6.14
C PRO A 60 -1.41 7.55 6.17
N THR A 61 -2.55 6.90 6.17
CA THR A 61 -3.87 7.57 6.18
C THR A 61 -4.43 7.75 7.59
N ILE A 62 -3.85 7.06 8.57
CA ILE A 62 -4.18 7.23 9.98
C ILE A 62 -3.44 8.44 10.52
N GLY A 63 -4.19 9.41 11.06
CA GLY A 63 -3.65 10.63 11.66
C GLY A 63 -3.19 10.44 13.09
N ASP A 64 -2.45 11.42 13.60
CA ASP A 64 -1.91 11.44 14.97
C ASP A 64 -3.01 11.33 16.03
N LEU A 65 -4.19 11.92 15.78
CA LEU A 65 -5.32 11.84 16.70
C LEU A 65 -5.85 10.42 16.83
N ASP A 66 -6.02 9.71 15.70
CA ASP A 66 -6.47 8.32 15.70
C ASP A 66 -5.45 7.43 16.43
N MET A 67 -4.16 7.64 16.15
CA MET A 67 -3.08 6.92 16.80
C MET A 67 -3.04 7.17 18.30
N TYR A 68 -3.25 8.41 18.73
CA TYR A 68 -3.34 8.76 20.15
C TYR A 68 -4.53 8.08 20.83
N LEU A 69 -5.73 8.21 20.25
CA LEU A 69 -6.96 7.60 20.79
C LEU A 69 -6.88 6.08 20.81
N PHE A 70 -6.20 5.49 19.84
CA PHE A 70 -5.94 4.07 19.78
C PHE A 70 -5.02 3.62 20.91
N GLY A 71 -3.91 4.32 21.14
CA GLY A 71 -2.96 4.05 22.23
C GLY A 71 -3.59 4.16 23.61
N GLU A 72 -4.54 5.10 23.79
CA GLU A 72 -5.30 5.28 25.04
C GLU A 72 -6.45 4.25 25.21
N GLY A 73 -6.73 3.42 24.21
CA GLY A 73 -7.88 2.51 24.22
C GLY A 73 -9.24 3.23 24.23
N ARG A 74 -9.30 4.43 23.68
CA ARG A 74 -10.46 5.33 23.70
C ARG A 74 -11.05 5.63 22.32
N HIS A 75 -10.56 4.96 21.27
CA HIS A 75 -11.05 5.18 19.92
C HIS A 75 -12.41 4.50 19.71
N GLU A 76 -13.49 5.25 19.89
CA GLU A 76 -14.85 4.72 19.80
C GLU A 76 -15.32 4.43 18.36
N ARG A 77 -14.57 4.90 17.35
CA ARG A 77 -14.94 4.79 15.92
C ARG A 77 -13.83 4.08 15.11
N LEU A 78 -13.33 2.96 15.63
CA LEU A 78 -12.24 2.19 15.02
C LEU A 78 -12.52 1.79 13.57
N TRP A 79 -13.77 1.57 13.20
CA TRP A 79 -14.17 1.19 11.83
C TRP A 79 -13.97 2.31 10.79
N GLU A 80 -13.70 3.55 11.22
CA GLU A 80 -13.36 4.65 10.31
C GLU A 80 -11.86 4.71 10.02
N ALA A 81 -11.04 4.17 10.93
CA ALA A 81 -9.59 4.16 10.83
C ALA A 81 -9.05 2.80 10.36
N LEU A 82 -9.57 1.69 10.88
CA LEU A 82 -9.17 0.33 10.54
C LEU A 82 -10.03 -0.27 9.41
N GLY A 83 -9.58 -1.40 8.89
CA GLY A 83 -10.24 -2.11 7.79
C GLY A 83 -9.79 -1.62 6.42
N ALA A 84 -10.53 -2.02 5.39
CA ALA A 84 -10.31 -1.58 4.01
C ALA A 84 -11.12 -0.32 3.70
N ARG A 85 -10.45 0.73 3.26
CA ARG A 85 -11.05 2.03 2.93
C ARG A 85 -10.64 2.45 1.53
N VAL A 86 -11.63 2.57 0.64
CA VAL A 86 -11.39 3.07 -0.73
C VAL A 86 -11.14 4.59 -0.66
N LEU A 87 -10.01 5.01 -1.18
CA LEU A 87 -9.56 6.41 -1.22
C LEU A 87 -9.33 6.85 -2.66
N ARG A 88 -9.37 8.16 -2.86
CA ARG A 88 -9.11 8.80 -4.14
C ARG A 88 -8.05 9.88 -3.96
N TYR A 89 -7.06 9.86 -4.84
CA TYR A 89 -6.01 10.86 -4.91
C TYR A 89 -6.00 11.51 -6.29
N ASP A 90 -5.58 12.75 -6.36
CA ASP A 90 -5.26 13.36 -7.65
C ASP A 90 -4.05 12.64 -8.26
N ASP A 91 -4.14 12.30 -9.55
CA ASP A 91 -3.06 11.64 -10.27
C ASP A 91 -2.47 12.55 -11.35
N PRO A 92 -1.42 13.32 -11.05
CA PRO A 92 -0.81 14.23 -12.00
C PRO A 92 -0.09 13.51 -13.15
N LEU A 93 0.28 12.24 -12.98
CA LEU A 93 0.94 11.42 -14.01
C LEU A 93 -0.05 10.69 -14.90
N GLY A 94 -1.31 10.58 -14.47
CA GLY A 94 -2.34 9.79 -15.11
C GLY A 94 -2.28 8.31 -14.73
N SER A 95 -3.37 7.61 -14.96
CA SER A 95 -3.44 6.16 -14.84
C SER A 95 -2.46 5.48 -15.82
N ASN A 96 -2.30 4.17 -15.74
CA ASN A 96 -1.41 3.40 -16.60
C ASN A 96 -1.66 3.63 -18.11
N ASP A 97 -2.80 4.17 -18.47
CA ASP A 97 -3.24 4.53 -19.85
C ASP A 97 -2.77 5.94 -20.26
N GLY A 98 -2.13 6.70 -19.37
CA GLY A 98 -1.57 8.03 -19.66
C GLY A 98 -2.59 9.16 -19.71
N VAL A 99 -3.81 8.95 -19.25
CA VAL A 99 -4.85 10.00 -19.19
C VAL A 99 -4.59 10.87 -17.97
N LYS A 100 -4.09 12.08 -18.20
CA LYS A 100 -3.84 13.07 -17.15
C LYS A 100 -5.15 13.63 -16.60
N GLY A 101 -5.21 13.80 -15.28
CA GLY A 101 -6.32 14.47 -14.59
C GLY A 101 -7.42 13.52 -14.11
N GLU A 102 -7.27 12.22 -14.28
CA GLU A 102 -8.11 11.24 -13.60
C GLU A 102 -7.70 11.08 -12.13
N GLN A 103 -8.67 10.74 -11.30
CA GLN A 103 -8.38 10.42 -9.91
C GLN A 103 -7.84 8.98 -9.82
N LEU A 104 -6.73 8.83 -9.14
CA LEU A 104 -6.25 7.51 -8.75
C LEU A 104 -7.15 6.97 -7.64
N VAL A 105 -7.80 5.84 -7.90
CA VAL A 105 -8.57 5.09 -6.90
C VAL A 105 -7.70 3.98 -6.34
N GLY A 106 -7.79 3.72 -5.06
CA GLY A 106 -7.11 2.61 -4.41
C GLY A 106 -7.69 2.34 -3.04
N THR A 107 -7.19 1.31 -2.37
CA THR A 107 -7.67 0.91 -1.05
C THR A 107 -6.54 0.99 -0.01
N ALA A 108 -6.79 1.72 1.07
CA ALA A 108 -5.97 1.65 2.28
C ALA A 108 -6.43 0.48 3.14
N PHE A 109 -5.55 -0.46 3.35
CA PHE A 109 -5.74 -1.61 4.24
C PHE A 109 -5.06 -1.31 5.56
N THR A 110 -5.81 -1.42 6.65
CA THR A 110 -5.31 -1.11 7.98
C THR A 110 -5.78 -2.13 8.98
N VAL A 111 -4.86 -2.70 9.75
CA VAL A 111 -5.17 -3.72 10.75
C VAL A 111 -4.34 -3.54 12.01
N TRP A 112 -4.94 -3.83 13.16
CA TRP A 112 -4.21 -3.92 14.41
C TRP A 112 -3.76 -5.35 14.67
N ALA A 113 -2.45 -5.54 14.68
CA ALA A 113 -1.81 -6.84 14.92
C ALA A 113 -0.54 -6.63 15.78
N PRO A 114 -0.68 -6.31 17.08
CA PRO A 114 0.44 -5.86 17.93
C PRO A 114 1.46 -6.96 18.22
N ASN A 115 1.10 -8.22 18.01
CA ASN A 115 2.01 -9.37 18.22
C ASN A 115 2.57 -9.92 16.90
N ALA A 116 2.34 -9.24 15.79
CA ALA A 116 2.84 -9.64 14.49
C ALA A 116 4.29 -9.18 14.31
N HIS A 117 5.12 -10.04 13.73
CA HIS A 117 6.46 -9.66 13.28
C HIS A 117 6.44 -9.04 11.88
N ALA A 118 5.43 -9.36 11.07
CA ALA A 118 5.15 -8.77 9.77
C ALA A 118 3.69 -9.02 9.38
N VAL A 119 3.14 -8.12 8.56
CA VAL A 119 1.80 -8.25 7.99
C VAL A 119 1.88 -7.99 6.49
N ARG A 120 1.12 -8.75 5.71
CA ARG A 120 0.92 -8.56 4.28
C ARG A 120 -0.56 -8.58 3.97
N VAL A 121 -0.97 -7.88 2.95
CA VAL A 121 -2.32 -8.03 2.40
C VAL A 121 -2.27 -8.92 1.16
N VAL A 122 -3.19 -9.86 1.06
CA VAL A 122 -3.32 -10.80 -0.05
C VAL A 122 -4.74 -10.78 -0.58
N GLY A 123 -4.89 -10.96 -1.87
CA GLY A 123 -6.18 -10.96 -2.54
C GLY A 123 -6.05 -11.23 -4.04
N ASP A 124 -7.15 -11.07 -4.76
CA ASP A 124 -7.18 -11.31 -6.21
C ASP A 124 -6.20 -10.39 -6.96
N PHE A 125 -5.99 -9.17 -6.46
CA PHE A 125 -5.10 -8.15 -7.05
C PHE A 125 -3.60 -8.55 -7.06
N ASN A 126 -3.19 -9.51 -6.25
CA ASN A 126 -1.80 -9.99 -6.23
C ASN A 126 -1.68 -11.52 -6.33
N GLY A 127 -2.75 -12.18 -6.82
CA GLY A 127 -2.78 -13.63 -6.96
C GLY A 127 -2.58 -14.36 -5.63
N TRP A 128 -3.03 -13.77 -4.52
CA TRP A 128 -2.90 -14.30 -3.16
C TRP A 128 -1.44 -14.48 -2.70
N ASN A 129 -0.52 -13.69 -3.26
CA ASN A 129 0.89 -13.66 -2.90
C ASN A 129 1.26 -12.31 -2.27
N GLY A 130 1.37 -12.26 -0.96
CA GLY A 130 1.61 -11.02 -0.19
C GLY A 130 3.04 -10.46 -0.28
N ARG A 131 3.97 -11.09 -1.01
CA ARG A 131 5.38 -10.65 -1.06
C ARG A 131 5.54 -9.23 -1.61
N THR A 132 4.65 -8.81 -2.50
CA THR A 132 4.67 -7.48 -3.12
C THR A 132 3.91 -6.42 -2.33
N HIS A 133 3.16 -6.84 -1.29
CA HIS A 133 2.29 -5.96 -0.52
C HIS A 133 2.50 -6.15 0.99
N ALA A 134 3.77 -6.06 1.43
CA ALA A 134 4.10 -6.00 2.85
C ALA A 134 3.62 -4.68 3.44
N MET A 135 2.88 -4.74 4.54
CA MET A 135 2.37 -3.56 5.21
C MET A 135 3.45 -2.93 6.11
N ARG A 136 3.39 -1.62 6.29
CA ARG A 136 4.27 -0.92 7.23
C ARG A 136 3.63 -0.85 8.60
N GLU A 137 4.41 -1.05 9.64
CA GLU A 137 3.99 -0.78 11.01
C GLU A 137 4.06 0.73 11.29
N LEU A 138 3.02 1.28 11.90
CA LEU A 138 2.96 2.69 12.27
C LEU A 138 3.56 2.91 13.67
N GLY A 139 4.86 3.16 13.68
CA GLY A 139 5.63 3.28 14.94
C GLY A 139 5.66 1.96 15.72
N SER A 140 5.33 2.00 17.00
CA SER A 140 5.25 0.84 17.89
C SER A 140 3.81 0.53 18.34
N SER A 141 2.83 0.95 17.57
CA SER A 141 1.41 0.85 17.92
C SER A 141 0.81 -0.54 17.69
N GLY A 142 1.49 -1.36 16.87
CA GLY A 142 0.95 -2.60 16.35
C GLY A 142 -0.13 -2.40 15.28
N VAL A 143 -0.31 -1.17 14.80
CA VAL A 143 -1.15 -0.87 13.63
C VAL A 143 -0.32 -0.98 12.37
N TRP A 144 -0.82 -1.74 11.41
CA TRP A 144 -0.19 -1.98 10.12
C TRP A 144 -1.03 -1.38 9.01
N GLU A 145 -0.40 -0.70 8.08
CA GLU A 145 -1.10 -0.03 6.97
C GLU A 145 -0.35 -0.16 5.65
N LEU A 146 -1.12 -0.26 4.56
CA LEU A 146 -0.65 -0.08 3.19
C LEU A 146 -1.79 0.43 2.32
N PHE A 147 -1.54 1.49 1.54
CA PHE A 147 -2.42 1.88 0.44
C PHE A 147 -1.99 1.16 -0.84
N ILE A 148 -2.95 0.53 -1.53
CA ILE A 148 -2.69 -0.16 -2.79
C ILE A 148 -3.49 0.53 -3.89
N PRO A 149 -2.80 1.21 -4.84
CA PRO A 149 -3.45 1.82 -5.99
C PRO A 149 -4.10 0.77 -6.89
N GLY A 150 -5.24 1.13 -7.49
CA GLY A 150 -5.97 0.26 -8.41
C GLY A 150 -6.79 -0.85 -7.76
N VAL A 151 -6.77 -0.97 -6.43
CA VAL A 151 -7.65 -1.91 -5.70
C VAL A 151 -8.90 -1.18 -5.27
N GLU A 152 -10.04 -1.64 -5.77
CA GLU A 152 -11.34 -1.01 -5.59
C GLU A 152 -12.31 -1.84 -4.72
N ALA A 153 -13.47 -1.24 -4.45
CA ALA A 153 -14.52 -1.90 -3.69
C ALA A 153 -14.98 -3.22 -4.36
N GLY A 154 -15.25 -4.23 -3.53
CA GLY A 154 -15.66 -5.57 -3.99
C GLY A 154 -14.48 -6.52 -4.23
N THR A 155 -13.25 -6.06 -4.06
CA THR A 155 -12.07 -6.92 -4.12
C THR A 155 -12.00 -7.81 -2.88
N ILE A 156 -11.81 -9.11 -3.08
CA ILE A 156 -11.68 -10.09 -1.99
C ILE A 156 -10.23 -10.10 -1.52
N TYR A 157 -10.04 -10.02 -0.20
CA TYR A 157 -8.72 -9.98 0.42
C TYR A 157 -8.66 -10.68 1.77
N LYS A 158 -7.46 -10.87 2.30
CA LYS A 158 -7.13 -11.28 3.67
C LYS A 158 -5.82 -10.65 4.11
N TYR A 159 -5.54 -10.77 5.39
CA TYR A 159 -4.21 -10.51 5.93
C TYR A 159 -3.43 -11.80 6.10
N GLU A 160 -2.17 -11.79 5.68
CA GLU A 160 -1.17 -12.81 5.95
C GLU A 160 -0.26 -12.27 7.06
N ILE A 161 -0.29 -12.89 8.22
CA ILE A 161 0.36 -12.39 9.44
C ILE A 161 1.47 -13.34 9.85
N LEU A 162 2.69 -12.82 9.99
CA LEU A 162 3.79 -13.54 10.64
C LEU A 162 3.61 -13.42 12.15
N ASN A 163 3.16 -14.48 12.78
CA ASN A 163 2.85 -14.50 14.20
C ASN A 163 4.13 -14.55 15.07
N ALA A 164 3.96 -14.46 16.40
CA ALA A 164 5.05 -14.52 17.36
C ALA A 164 5.86 -15.83 17.34
N ASN A 165 5.33 -16.91 16.75
CA ASN A 165 6.03 -18.17 16.56
C ASN A 165 6.79 -18.24 15.22
N ASN A 166 6.87 -17.14 14.48
CA ASN A 166 7.44 -17.07 13.12
C ASN A 166 6.71 -17.93 12.07
N GLU A 167 5.40 -18.12 12.23
CA GLU A 167 4.57 -18.83 11.27
C GLU A 167 3.67 -17.84 10.52
N TRP A 168 3.55 -17.99 9.20
CA TRP A 168 2.59 -17.23 8.41
C TRP A 168 1.20 -17.83 8.55
N VAL A 169 0.25 -17.02 8.99
CA VAL A 169 -1.16 -17.41 9.14
C VAL A 169 -2.06 -16.44 8.40
N MET A 170 -3.05 -16.97 7.69
CA MET A 170 -4.07 -16.15 7.01
C MET A 170 -5.22 -15.82 7.96
N LYS A 171 -5.64 -14.57 7.98
CA LYS A 171 -6.75 -14.05 8.79
C LYS A 171 -7.68 -13.18 7.94
N ALA A 172 -8.99 -13.30 8.17
CA ALA A 172 -9.95 -12.31 7.70
C ALA A 172 -9.75 -10.98 8.43
N ASP A 173 -10.22 -9.89 7.83
CA ASP A 173 -10.16 -8.58 8.46
C ASP A 173 -11.20 -8.49 9.59
N PRO A 174 -10.79 -8.19 10.83
CA PRO A 174 -11.75 -8.03 11.92
C PRO A 174 -12.69 -6.82 11.76
N MET A 175 -12.35 -5.89 10.85
CA MET A 175 -13.14 -4.70 10.52
C MET A 175 -13.72 -4.75 9.11
N GLU A 176 -13.86 -5.95 8.55
CA GLU A 176 -14.45 -6.14 7.22
C GLU A 176 -15.88 -5.59 7.14
N ARG A 177 -16.21 -5.06 5.97
CA ARG A 177 -17.57 -4.54 5.69
C ARG A 177 -18.47 -5.56 5.02
N SER A 178 -17.88 -6.60 4.48
CA SER A 178 -18.56 -7.71 3.83
C SER A 178 -17.73 -8.97 4.01
N HIS A 179 -18.35 -10.10 4.06
CA HIS A 179 -17.72 -11.40 4.21
C HIS A 179 -18.23 -12.36 3.14
N GLU A 180 -17.36 -13.22 2.62
CA GLU A 180 -17.79 -14.27 1.70
C GLU A 180 -18.70 -15.28 2.41
N ILE A 181 -19.63 -15.87 1.63
CA ILE A 181 -20.51 -16.93 2.15
C ILE A 181 -19.67 -18.19 2.41
N PRO A 182 -19.78 -18.82 3.60
CA PRO A 182 -19.08 -20.08 3.88
C PRO A 182 -19.32 -21.15 2.82
N PRO A 183 -18.31 -21.98 2.49
CA PRO A 183 -17.05 -22.20 3.20
C PRO A 183 -15.92 -21.20 2.88
N ARG A 184 -16.16 -20.21 2.05
CA ARG A 184 -15.19 -19.16 1.76
C ARG A 184 -15.05 -18.23 2.98
N THR A 185 -13.91 -17.54 3.09
CA THR A 185 -13.59 -16.74 4.27
C THR A 185 -12.81 -15.46 3.93
N GLY A 186 -13.03 -14.92 2.72
CA GLY A 186 -12.48 -13.61 2.28
C GLY A 186 -13.29 -12.45 2.86
N SER A 187 -12.63 -11.35 3.10
CA SER A 187 -13.18 -10.06 3.53
C SER A 187 -13.46 -9.16 2.34
#